data_fdfa3586064c114d74ff99c929bb771f
#
_entry.id   fdfa3586064c114d74ff99c929bb771f
#
_cell.length_a   1.000
_cell.length_b   1.000
_cell.length_c   1.000
_cell.angle_alpha   90.00
_cell.angle_beta   90.00
_cell.angle_gamma   90.00
#
_symmetry.space_group_name_H-M   'P 1'
#
loop_
_entity.id
_entity.type
_entity.pdbx_description
1 polymer ?
#
loop_
_entity_poly.entity_id
_entity_poly.type
_entity_poly.pdbx_seq_one_letter_code
_entity_poly.pdbx_strand_id
1 'polypeptide(L)'
;MAEILDVSRQAVSKWEQGIGYPEVEKLMSISSKLNISLDSLMGTEIAQESNTEKKNVTGTITITSPFEHVIATCHKVVASEKMHGGKSSPQYALFGTSEGKEFFGGEPTTFLGWYANEKDISKEIMEIHDAIVNGIATYTLKYSVRTKKRLLGIKIEFE
;
A
#
# COMPACT_ATOMS: atom_id res chain seq x y z
N MET A 1 -3.52 -12.47 -34.27
CA MET A 1 -4.30 -13.00 -33.12
C MET A 1 -5.50 -13.85 -33.57
N ALA A 2 -6.41 -13.36 -34.40
CA ALA A 2 -7.61 -14.11 -34.85
C ALA A 2 -7.27 -15.47 -35.51
N GLU A 3 -6.27 -15.52 -36.37
CA GLU A 3 -5.80 -16.76 -37.07
C GLU A 3 -5.19 -17.79 -36.11
N ILE A 4 -4.49 -17.31 -35.04
CA ILE A 4 -3.87 -18.20 -34.05
C ILE A 4 -4.95 -18.88 -33.18
N LEU A 5 -6.08 -18.21 -32.95
CA LEU A 5 -7.17 -18.68 -32.09
C LEU A 5 -8.31 -19.35 -32.85
N ASP A 6 -8.20 -19.41 -34.19
CA ASP A 6 -9.24 -19.93 -35.08
C ASP A 6 -10.60 -19.25 -34.82
N VAL A 7 -10.59 -17.91 -34.81
CA VAL A 7 -11.78 -17.08 -34.60
C VAL A 7 -11.82 -15.94 -35.62
N SER A 8 -13.00 -15.36 -35.82
CA SER A 8 -13.14 -14.19 -36.70
C SER A 8 -12.49 -12.95 -36.10
N ARG A 9 -11.97 -12.05 -36.94
CA ARG A 9 -11.43 -10.75 -36.49
C ARG A 9 -12.48 -9.92 -35.75
N GLN A 10 -13.74 -10.08 -36.14
CA GLN A 10 -14.86 -9.40 -35.46
C GLN A 10 -15.07 -9.91 -34.04
N ALA A 11 -14.87 -11.20 -33.77
CA ALA A 11 -14.95 -11.75 -32.45
C ALA A 11 -13.87 -11.16 -31.53
N VAL A 12 -12.61 -11.12 -32.00
CA VAL A 12 -11.49 -10.51 -31.27
C VAL A 12 -11.78 -9.03 -30.99
N SER A 13 -12.25 -8.27 -31.97
CA SER A 13 -12.58 -6.86 -31.80
C SER A 13 -13.69 -6.64 -30.75
N LYS A 14 -14.70 -7.50 -30.67
CA LYS A 14 -15.74 -7.43 -29.64
C LYS A 14 -15.19 -7.70 -28.25
N TRP A 15 -14.26 -8.64 -28.12
CA TRP A 15 -13.61 -8.95 -26.84
C TRP A 15 -12.73 -7.78 -26.36
N GLU A 16 -11.95 -7.18 -27.26
CA GLU A 16 -11.10 -6.03 -26.96
C GLU A 16 -11.93 -4.77 -26.55
N GLN A 17 -13.16 -4.67 -27.06
CA GLN A 17 -14.09 -3.59 -26.72
C GLN A 17 -14.96 -3.87 -25.49
N GLY A 18 -14.83 -5.07 -24.87
CA GLY A 18 -15.64 -5.47 -23.73
C GLY A 18 -17.13 -5.73 -24.07
N ILE A 19 -17.49 -5.86 -25.36
CA ILE A 19 -18.86 -6.11 -25.82
C ILE A 19 -19.22 -7.61 -25.76
N GLY A 20 -18.24 -8.46 -25.59
CA GLY A 20 -18.39 -9.91 -25.47
C GLY A 20 -17.18 -10.57 -24.84
N TYR A 21 -17.33 -11.81 -24.42
CA TYR A 21 -16.27 -12.60 -23.81
C TYR A 21 -15.99 -13.84 -24.66
N PRO A 22 -14.71 -14.34 -24.69
CA PRO A 22 -14.38 -15.62 -25.27
C PRO A 22 -15.07 -16.76 -24.54
N GLU A 23 -15.49 -17.79 -25.24
CA GLU A 23 -15.92 -19.04 -24.62
C GLU A 23 -14.76 -19.72 -23.88
N VAL A 24 -15.05 -20.54 -22.87
CA VAL A 24 -14.06 -21.17 -21.99
C VAL A 24 -12.98 -21.93 -22.80
N GLU A 25 -13.38 -22.64 -23.85
CA GLU A 25 -12.43 -23.36 -24.73
C GLU A 25 -11.45 -22.40 -25.44
N LYS A 26 -11.91 -21.20 -25.81
CA LYS A 26 -11.06 -20.17 -26.41
C LYS A 26 -10.15 -19.52 -25.39
N LEU A 27 -10.61 -19.31 -24.13
CA LEU A 27 -9.78 -18.86 -23.02
C LEU A 27 -8.63 -19.85 -22.73
N MET A 28 -8.93 -21.16 -22.71
CA MET A 28 -7.91 -22.21 -22.57
C MET A 28 -6.89 -22.19 -23.72
N SER A 29 -7.36 -21.99 -24.96
CA SER A 29 -6.49 -21.86 -26.13
C SER A 29 -5.61 -20.62 -26.06
N ILE A 30 -6.14 -19.49 -25.61
CA ILE A 30 -5.40 -18.23 -25.39
C ILE A 30 -4.33 -18.44 -24.33
N SER A 31 -4.70 -18.99 -23.18
CA SER A 31 -3.81 -19.33 -22.07
C SER A 31 -2.62 -20.20 -22.54
N SER A 32 -2.90 -21.29 -23.23
CA SER A 32 -1.89 -22.23 -23.72
C SER A 32 -0.98 -21.62 -24.78
N LYS A 33 -1.53 -20.90 -25.77
CA LYS A 33 -0.76 -20.37 -26.91
C LYS A 33 0.05 -19.13 -26.55
N LEU A 34 -0.42 -18.32 -25.61
CA LEU A 34 0.28 -17.12 -25.15
C LEU A 34 1.10 -17.34 -23.88
N ASN A 35 1.06 -18.56 -23.31
CA ASN A 35 1.72 -18.93 -22.06
C ASN A 35 1.34 -17.98 -20.88
N ILE A 36 0.06 -17.61 -20.81
CA ILE A 36 -0.53 -16.76 -19.78
C ILE A 36 -1.45 -17.62 -18.93
N SER A 37 -1.44 -17.49 -17.59
CA SER A 37 -2.33 -18.28 -16.75
C SER A 37 -3.80 -17.92 -17.00
N LEU A 38 -4.69 -18.92 -16.93
CA LEU A 38 -6.14 -18.72 -17.10
C LEU A 38 -6.70 -17.78 -16.02
N ASP A 39 -6.18 -17.87 -14.80
CA ASP A 39 -6.56 -16.99 -13.68
C ASP A 39 -6.20 -15.52 -13.95
N SER A 40 -5.03 -15.28 -14.57
CA SER A 40 -4.62 -13.94 -14.99
C SER A 40 -5.52 -13.39 -16.11
N LEU A 41 -6.00 -14.26 -17.02
CA LEU A 41 -6.92 -13.85 -18.08
C LEU A 41 -8.33 -13.54 -17.56
N MET A 42 -8.76 -14.22 -16.51
CA MET A 42 -10.09 -14.04 -15.91
C MET A 42 -10.14 -12.96 -14.83
N GLY A 43 -8.99 -12.34 -14.48
CA GLY A 43 -8.91 -11.30 -13.46
C GLY A 43 -9.25 -11.79 -12.05
N THR A 44 -9.34 -13.11 -11.84
CA THR A 44 -9.55 -13.74 -10.54
C THR A 44 -8.20 -14.14 -9.96
N GLU A 45 -7.58 -13.25 -9.19
CA GLU A 45 -6.51 -13.64 -8.27
C GLU A 45 -7.11 -14.49 -7.13
N ILE A 46 -7.42 -15.76 -7.42
CA ILE A 46 -7.66 -16.71 -6.36
C ILE A 46 -6.28 -17.09 -5.84
N ALA A 47 -6.01 -16.68 -4.60
CA ALA A 47 -4.82 -17.08 -3.87
C ALA A 47 -4.75 -18.63 -3.83
N GLN A 48 -3.91 -19.22 -4.67
CA GLN A 48 -3.47 -20.59 -4.49
C GLN A 48 -2.11 -20.59 -3.84
N GLU A 49 -2.10 -21.10 -2.61
CA GLU A 49 -0.87 -21.50 -1.91
C GLU A 49 -0.11 -22.52 -2.77
N SER A 50 0.89 -22.09 -3.48
CA SER A 50 1.97 -22.94 -3.97
C SER A 50 3.28 -22.20 -3.86
N ASN A 51 4.12 -22.69 -2.94
CA ASN A 51 5.49 -22.35 -2.62
C ASN A 51 6.34 -21.94 -3.84
N THR A 52 6.29 -20.69 -4.18
CA THR A 52 7.36 -19.85 -4.73
C THR A 52 6.95 -18.42 -4.43
N GLU A 53 7.75 -17.69 -3.65
CA GLU A 53 7.47 -16.36 -3.14
C GLU A 53 7.21 -15.35 -4.29
N LYS A 54 6.01 -15.35 -4.87
CA LYS A 54 5.48 -14.17 -5.53
C LYS A 54 4.99 -13.26 -4.42
N LYS A 55 5.83 -12.33 -4.01
CA LYS A 55 5.46 -11.21 -3.15
C LYS A 55 4.28 -10.48 -3.78
N ASN A 56 3.07 -10.74 -3.31
CA ASN A 56 1.90 -9.93 -3.65
C ASN A 56 2.08 -8.57 -2.99
N VAL A 57 2.65 -7.63 -3.76
CA VAL A 57 2.73 -6.24 -3.33
C VAL A 57 1.33 -5.66 -3.44
N THR A 58 0.57 -5.71 -2.35
CA THR A 58 -0.81 -5.19 -2.28
C THR A 58 -0.86 -3.66 -2.31
N GLY A 59 0.31 -2.99 -2.22
CA GLY A 59 0.39 -1.54 -2.09
C GLY A 59 -0.07 -1.01 -0.74
N THR A 60 -0.47 -1.89 0.20
CA THR A 60 -0.91 -1.52 1.55
C THR A 60 -0.01 -2.17 2.60
N ILE A 61 0.13 -1.52 3.74
CA ILE A 61 0.90 -2.00 4.88
C ILE A 61 0.17 -1.67 6.19
N THR A 62 0.16 -2.60 7.13
CA THR A 62 -0.36 -2.35 8.47
C THR A 62 0.76 -1.84 9.37
N ILE A 63 0.64 -0.60 9.80
CA ILE A 63 1.64 0.08 10.64
C ILE A 63 1.19 0.06 12.09
N THR A 64 2.08 -0.40 12.97
CA THR A 64 1.91 -0.36 14.42
C THR A 64 2.73 0.79 14.99
N SER A 65 2.07 1.69 15.72
CA SER A 65 2.71 2.77 16.47
C SER A 65 2.77 2.41 17.97
N PRO A 66 3.95 2.12 18.52
CA PRO A 66 4.05 1.65 19.90
C PRO A 66 3.78 2.75 20.93
N PHE A 67 4.05 4.01 20.62
CA PHE A 67 3.88 5.13 21.56
C PHE A 67 2.51 5.78 21.49
N GLU A 68 1.85 5.75 20.34
CA GLU A 68 0.51 6.32 20.17
C GLU A 68 -0.60 5.26 20.33
N HIS A 69 -0.21 3.97 20.51
CA HIS A 69 -1.14 2.83 20.63
C HIS A 69 -2.11 2.69 19.44
N VAL A 70 -1.60 2.95 18.25
CA VAL A 70 -2.37 2.91 16.99
C VAL A 70 -1.89 1.77 16.12
N ILE A 71 -2.82 1.07 15.51
CA ILE A 71 -2.58 0.14 14.39
C ILE A 71 -3.45 0.62 13.23
N ALA A 72 -2.84 0.93 12.09
CA ALA A 72 -3.54 1.43 10.92
C ALA A 72 -3.03 0.77 9.64
N THR A 73 -3.95 0.37 8.76
CA THR A 73 -3.61 -0.11 7.42
C THR A 73 -3.61 1.08 6.47
N CYS A 74 -2.46 1.34 5.85
CA CYS A 74 -2.21 2.50 5.04
C CYS A 74 -1.72 2.09 3.64
N HIS A 75 -2.14 2.82 2.61
CA HIS A 75 -1.57 2.74 1.27
C HIS A 75 -0.56 3.87 0.99
N LYS A 76 -0.54 4.87 1.87
CA LYS A 76 0.34 6.03 1.77
C LYS A 76 0.73 6.52 3.15
N VAL A 77 1.96 6.98 3.30
CA VAL A 77 2.44 7.69 4.49
C VAL A 77 2.95 9.06 4.11
N VAL A 78 2.72 10.06 4.95
CA VAL A 78 3.09 11.46 4.69
C VAL A 78 3.70 12.06 5.96
N ALA A 79 4.85 12.71 5.81
CA ALA A 79 5.43 13.53 6.87
C ALA A 79 4.76 14.91 6.90
N SER A 80 4.61 15.49 8.08
CA SER A 80 4.28 16.91 8.23
C SER A 80 5.42 17.79 7.73
N GLU A 81 5.11 19.07 7.48
CA GLU A 81 6.16 20.09 7.44
C GLU A 81 6.88 20.19 8.79
N LYS A 82 8.07 20.80 8.75
CA LYS A 82 8.85 21.01 9.97
C LYS A 82 8.10 21.93 10.93
N MET A 83 7.82 21.43 12.10
CA MET A 83 7.18 22.21 13.15
C MET A 83 8.20 23.04 13.95
N HIS A 84 7.82 24.26 14.23
CA HIS A 84 8.63 25.15 15.04
C HIS A 84 8.33 24.91 16.52
N GLY A 85 9.31 24.36 17.23
CA GLY A 85 9.21 24.08 18.68
C GLY A 85 10.58 24.25 19.36
N GLY A 86 10.60 24.20 20.70
CA GLY A 86 11.84 24.22 21.47
C GLY A 86 12.67 22.93 21.25
N LYS A 87 13.92 22.92 21.71
CA LYS A 87 14.87 21.79 21.53
C LYS A 87 14.37 20.42 22.00
N SER A 88 13.42 20.38 22.91
CA SER A 88 12.79 19.16 23.42
C SER A 88 11.39 18.89 22.87
N SER A 89 10.96 19.60 21.82
CA SER A 89 9.70 19.35 21.13
C SER A 89 9.92 18.51 19.87
N PRO A 90 8.96 17.63 19.50
CA PRO A 90 9.04 16.93 18.22
C PRO A 90 9.00 17.93 17.06
N GLN A 91 9.75 17.65 16.01
CA GLN A 91 9.83 18.53 14.85
C GLN A 91 9.00 18.03 13.67
N TYR A 92 8.63 16.77 13.65
CA TYR A 92 7.84 16.19 12.57
C TYR A 92 6.80 15.21 13.12
N ALA A 93 5.73 15.03 12.34
CA ALA A 93 4.68 14.06 12.56
C ALA A 93 4.53 13.16 11.33
N LEU A 94 4.26 11.88 11.54
CA LEU A 94 3.95 10.94 10.47
C LEU A 94 2.46 10.64 10.46
N PHE A 95 1.86 10.65 9.29
CA PHE A 95 0.46 10.33 9.05
C PHE A 95 0.36 9.18 8.05
N GLY A 96 -0.59 8.27 8.29
CA GLY A 96 -0.96 7.22 7.36
C GLY A 96 -2.30 7.52 6.74
N THR A 97 -2.44 7.26 5.45
CA THR A 97 -3.69 7.43 4.70
C THR A 97 -4.23 6.05 4.36
N SER A 98 -5.48 5.79 4.70
CA SER A 98 -6.20 4.56 4.42
C SER A 98 -7.10 4.73 3.20
N GLU A 99 -7.49 3.61 2.56
CA GLU A 99 -8.50 3.64 1.51
C GLU A 99 -9.86 4.03 2.08
N GLY A 100 -10.60 4.84 1.35
CA GLY A 100 -11.92 5.32 1.74
C GLY A 100 -12.13 6.79 1.38
N LYS A 101 -13.33 7.29 1.69
CA LYS A 101 -13.66 8.71 1.58
C LYS A 101 -14.17 9.22 2.92
N GLU A 102 -13.61 10.30 3.41
CA GLU A 102 -14.20 11.03 4.52
C GLU A 102 -15.49 11.72 4.09
N PHE A 103 -16.38 12.00 5.05
CA PHE A 103 -17.68 12.65 4.82
C PHE A 103 -17.55 13.98 4.07
N PHE A 104 -16.43 14.69 4.18
CA PHE A 104 -16.13 15.95 3.49
C PHE A 104 -15.19 15.80 2.29
N GLY A 105 -14.95 14.58 1.79
CA GLY A 105 -14.31 14.35 0.49
C GLY A 105 -12.78 14.20 0.52
N GLY A 106 -12.15 13.97 1.67
CA GLY A 106 -10.73 13.60 1.79
C GLY A 106 -10.51 12.09 1.91
N GLU A 107 -9.25 11.66 1.89
CA GLU A 107 -8.86 10.32 2.29
C GLU A 107 -8.69 10.26 3.82
N PRO A 108 -9.18 9.20 4.51
CA PRO A 108 -9.03 9.05 5.95
C PRO A 108 -7.57 9.06 6.36
N THR A 109 -7.20 9.97 7.25
CA THR A 109 -5.83 10.15 7.69
C THR A 109 -5.68 9.82 9.17
N THR A 110 -4.75 8.94 9.52
CA THR A 110 -4.44 8.53 10.88
C THR A 110 -3.08 9.05 11.31
N PHE A 111 -3.00 9.70 12.46
CA PHE A 111 -1.73 10.08 13.07
C PHE A 111 -0.99 8.83 13.57
N LEU A 112 0.29 8.68 13.17
CA LEU A 112 1.08 7.49 13.48
C LEU A 112 2.17 7.74 14.51
N GLY A 113 2.78 8.92 14.56
CA GLY A 113 3.84 9.16 15.54
C GLY A 113 4.60 10.48 15.37
N TRP A 114 5.34 10.82 16.39
CA TRP A 114 6.20 12.00 16.49
C TRP A 114 7.67 11.66 16.23
N TYR A 115 8.42 12.59 15.63
CA TYR A 115 9.85 12.44 15.34
C TYR A 115 10.62 13.67 15.81
N ALA A 116 11.80 13.41 16.38
CA ALA A 116 12.65 14.45 16.91
C ALA A 116 13.33 15.30 15.81
N ASN A 117 13.63 14.70 14.67
CA ASN A 117 14.38 15.33 13.58
C ASN A 117 14.04 14.74 12.21
N GLU A 118 14.50 15.40 11.15
CA GLU A 118 14.25 15.01 9.76
C GLU A 118 14.89 13.67 9.39
N LYS A 119 16.07 13.38 9.95
CA LYS A 119 16.78 12.15 9.63
C LYS A 119 15.99 10.92 10.05
N ASP A 120 15.38 10.95 11.24
CA ASP A 120 14.64 9.83 11.79
C ASP A 120 13.33 9.59 11.01
N ILE A 121 12.58 10.64 10.69
CA ILE A 121 11.35 10.50 9.90
C ILE A 121 11.63 10.06 8.46
N SER A 122 12.68 10.59 7.82
CA SER A 122 13.07 10.18 6.48
C SER A 122 13.49 8.71 6.43
N LYS A 123 14.23 8.25 7.45
CA LYS A 123 14.63 6.85 7.57
C LYS A 123 13.42 5.94 7.77
N GLU A 124 12.48 6.33 8.62
CA GLU A 124 11.23 5.59 8.82
C GLU A 124 10.43 5.44 7.53
N ILE A 125 10.27 6.53 6.77
CA ILE A 125 9.53 6.51 5.49
C ILE A 125 10.22 5.59 4.47
N MET A 126 11.55 5.62 4.40
CA MET A 126 12.32 4.73 3.50
C MET A 126 12.14 3.26 3.88
N GLU A 127 12.20 2.91 5.17
CA GLU A 127 12.00 1.54 5.62
C GLU A 127 10.55 1.06 5.41
N ILE A 128 9.56 1.93 5.58
CA ILE A 128 8.15 1.63 5.24
C ILE A 128 8.00 1.39 3.74
N HIS A 129 8.60 2.24 2.90
CA HIS A 129 8.60 2.06 1.44
C HIS A 129 9.22 0.72 1.05
N ASP A 130 10.39 0.39 1.58
CA ASP A 130 11.07 -0.87 1.31
C ASP A 130 10.23 -2.07 1.78
N ALA A 131 9.53 -1.94 2.91
CA ALA A 131 8.61 -2.97 3.39
C ALA A 131 7.45 -3.19 2.39
N ILE A 132 6.85 -2.12 1.87
CA ILE A 132 5.79 -2.20 0.85
C ILE A 132 6.31 -2.88 -0.42
N VAL A 133 7.44 -2.41 -0.96
CA VAL A 133 8.06 -2.96 -2.18
C VAL A 133 8.43 -4.44 -2.01
N ASN A 134 8.82 -4.82 -0.81
CA ASN A 134 9.15 -6.20 -0.45
C ASN A 134 7.93 -7.05 -0.10
N GLY A 135 6.69 -6.54 -0.18
CA GLY A 135 5.48 -7.28 0.13
C GLY A 135 5.33 -7.65 1.61
N ILE A 136 5.95 -6.87 2.52
CA ILE A 136 5.83 -7.07 3.96
C ILE A 136 4.50 -6.47 4.40
N ALA A 137 3.63 -7.30 4.98
CA ALA A 137 2.27 -6.90 5.35
C ALA A 137 2.21 -6.00 6.59
N THR A 138 3.20 -6.05 7.47
CA THR A 138 3.20 -5.33 8.76
C THR A 138 4.52 -4.64 9.02
N TYR A 139 4.46 -3.44 9.63
CA TYR A 139 5.64 -2.67 10.02
C TYR A 139 5.40 -2.02 11.39
N THR A 140 6.38 -2.05 12.27
CA THR A 140 6.34 -1.35 13.55
C THR A 140 7.28 -0.16 13.49
N LEU A 141 6.79 1.04 13.84
CA LEU A 141 7.61 2.26 13.87
C LEU A 141 8.80 2.09 14.81
N LYS A 142 9.99 2.44 14.32
CA LYS A 142 11.26 2.23 15.02
C LYS A 142 11.89 3.53 15.52
N TYR A 143 11.66 4.64 14.81
CA TYR A 143 12.33 5.92 15.05
C TYR A 143 11.40 6.99 15.62
N SER A 144 10.14 6.64 15.86
CA SER A 144 9.19 7.52 16.55
C SER A 144 9.62 7.75 18.00
N VAL A 145 9.26 8.90 18.55
CA VAL A 145 9.61 9.30 19.91
C VAL A 145 8.39 9.35 20.80
N ARG A 146 8.56 8.90 22.06
CA ARG A 146 7.52 9.07 23.09
C ARG A 146 7.38 10.54 23.44
N THR A 147 6.17 10.98 23.58
CA THR A 147 5.87 12.38 23.92
C THR A 147 4.95 12.51 25.12
N LYS A 148 5.05 13.65 25.81
CA LYS A 148 4.15 14.01 26.89
C LYS A 148 3.56 15.39 26.66
N LYS A 149 2.26 15.51 26.83
CA LYS A 149 1.57 16.81 26.80
C LYS A 149 1.93 17.62 28.07
N ARG A 150 2.37 18.85 27.87
CA ARG A 150 2.60 19.83 28.95
C ARG A 150 1.81 21.10 28.67
N LEU A 151 1.68 21.94 29.68
CA LEU A 151 0.90 23.20 29.60
C LEU A 151 1.34 24.10 28.41
N LEU A 152 2.60 24.03 28.01
CA LEU A 152 3.21 24.78 26.92
C LEU A 152 3.53 23.92 25.68
N GLY A 153 2.76 22.86 25.40
CA GLY A 153 2.90 22.04 24.19
C GLY A 153 3.37 20.62 24.44
N ILE A 154 3.79 19.95 23.35
CA ILE A 154 4.23 18.56 23.35
C ILE A 154 5.74 18.51 23.53
N LYS A 155 6.23 17.68 24.45
CA LYS A 155 7.64 17.48 24.73
C LYS A 155 8.02 16.02 24.57
N ILE A 156 9.22 15.76 24.04
CA ILE A 156 9.80 14.43 23.95
C ILE A 156 10.17 13.96 25.36
N GLU A 157 9.80 12.73 25.71
CA GLU A 157 10.32 12.03 26.88
C GLU A 157 11.64 11.39 26.50
N PHE A 158 12.70 11.77 27.19
CA PHE A 158 13.99 11.08 27.18
C PHE A 158 13.98 10.08 28.33
N GLU A 159 14.26 8.80 28.03
CA GLU A 159 14.52 7.79 29.04
C GLU A 159 15.86 8.05 29.72
#